data_3d3a669751b5c735bb8299181634e337
#
_entry.id   3d3a669751b5c735bb8299181634e337
#
_cell.length_a   1.000
_cell.length_b   1.000
_cell.length_c   1.000
_cell.angle_alpha   90.00
_cell.angle_beta   90.00
_cell.angle_gamma   90.00
#
_symmetry.space_group_name_H-M   'P 1'
#
loop_
_entity.id
_entity.type
_entity.pdbx_description
1 polymer ?
#
loop_
_entity_poly.entity_id
_entity_poly.type
_entity_poly.pdbx_seq_one_letter_code
_entity_poly.pdbx_strand_id
1 'polypeptide(L)'
;VDILVNAAGGNVKGAVITPEQSIFDLNIEDFDKVNHLNFKGTLLPTLVFAKEMVEQKKGSIINISSMAAQRALTRVLGYAAAKAAVDNFTKWLAVEMNQKYGDGIRVNAIAPGFFIGEQNRDLLLNKDGSLTARGNTIVTQTPMARFGKPEELQGAANWLASDEASFVTGIVVSIDGGFGAFSGV
;
A
#
# COMPACT_ATOMS: atom_id res chain seq x y z
N VAL A 1 12.98 16.84 9.16
CA VAL A 1 11.93 16.24 8.28
C VAL A 1 10.65 16.11 9.07
N ASP A 2 9.58 16.78 8.64
CA ASP A 2 8.29 16.80 9.39
C ASP A 2 7.36 15.67 8.91
N ILE A 3 7.39 15.36 7.62
CA ILE A 3 6.54 14.36 6.99
C ILE A 3 7.39 13.46 6.09
N LEU A 4 7.24 12.15 6.25
CA LEU A 4 7.82 11.14 5.38
C LEU A 4 6.71 10.33 4.74
N VAL A 5 6.64 10.33 3.40
CA VAL A 5 5.72 9.47 2.64
C VAL A 5 6.52 8.39 1.93
N ASN A 6 6.38 7.15 2.35
CA ASN A 6 7.01 5.98 1.73
C ASN A 6 6.10 5.42 0.64
N ALA A 7 6.31 5.86 -0.60
CA ALA A 7 5.49 5.46 -1.76
C ALA A 7 6.25 4.60 -2.78
N ALA A 8 7.51 4.26 -2.53
CA ALA A 8 8.26 3.35 -3.40
C ALA A 8 7.62 1.96 -3.39
N GLY A 9 7.38 1.40 -4.57
CA GLY A 9 6.76 0.08 -4.67
C GLY A 9 6.30 -0.23 -6.09
N GLY A 10 5.94 -1.47 -6.29
CA GLY A 10 5.48 -1.98 -7.59
C GLY A 10 5.63 -3.48 -7.68
N ASN A 11 5.37 -4.02 -8.86
CA ASN A 11 5.51 -5.44 -9.14
C ASN A 11 6.56 -5.67 -10.24
N VAL A 12 7.06 -6.90 -10.35
CA VAL A 12 7.98 -7.35 -11.38
C VAL A 12 7.29 -8.44 -12.18
N LYS A 13 7.45 -8.43 -13.49
CA LYS A 13 6.75 -9.37 -14.40
C LYS A 13 6.97 -10.83 -14.00
N GLY A 14 8.19 -11.24 -13.65
CA GLY A 14 8.51 -12.62 -13.26
C GLY A 14 8.03 -13.02 -11.87
N ALA A 15 7.55 -12.07 -11.04
CA ALA A 15 6.91 -12.35 -9.76
C ALA A 15 5.37 -12.43 -9.86
N VAL A 16 4.81 -12.33 -11.06
CA VAL A 16 3.38 -12.45 -11.32
C VAL A 16 3.10 -13.87 -11.80
N ILE A 17 2.23 -14.59 -11.10
CA ILE A 17 1.75 -15.92 -11.52
C ILE A 17 0.56 -15.71 -12.47
N THR A 18 0.73 -16.05 -13.74
CA THR A 18 -0.35 -15.92 -14.74
C THR A 18 -1.41 -17.01 -14.54
N PRO A 19 -2.60 -16.91 -15.18
CA PRO A 19 -3.62 -17.95 -15.06
C PRO A 19 -3.18 -19.34 -15.54
N GLU A 20 -2.19 -19.38 -16.42
CA GLU A 20 -1.63 -20.62 -17.02
C GLU A 20 -0.52 -21.21 -16.16
N GLN A 21 -0.04 -20.48 -15.15
CA GLN A 21 1.02 -20.88 -14.24
C GLN A 21 0.48 -21.36 -12.90
N SER A 22 1.26 -22.20 -12.24
CA SER A 22 1.05 -22.63 -10.86
C SER A 22 1.96 -21.87 -9.88
N ILE A 23 1.71 -22.03 -8.59
CA ILE A 23 2.61 -21.49 -7.54
C ILE A 23 4.04 -22.05 -7.65
N PHE A 24 4.21 -23.23 -8.23
CA PHE A 24 5.51 -23.88 -8.38
C PHE A 24 6.36 -23.30 -9.53
N ASP A 25 5.76 -22.44 -10.37
CA ASP A 25 6.43 -21.70 -11.44
C ASP A 25 6.96 -20.33 -10.97
N LEU A 26 6.80 -20.01 -9.68
CA LEU A 26 7.24 -18.73 -9.10
C LEU A 26 8.77 -18.57 -9.24
N ASN A 27 9.21 -17.48 -9.85
CA ASN A 27 10.60 -17.10 -9.87
C ASN A 27 11.00 -16.45 -8.53
N ILE A 28 11.86 -17.14 -7.76
CA ILE A 28 12.26 -16.69 -6.41
C ILE A 28 13.09 -15.41 -6.47
N GLU A 29 13.96 -15.24 -7.46
CA GLU A 29 14.75 -14.00 -7.59
C GLU A 29 13.86 -12.78 -7.84
N ASP A 30 12.83 -12.91 -8.67
CA ASP A 30 11.89 -11.83 -8.93
C ASP A 30 10.94 -11.60 -7.74
N PHE A 31 10.57 -12.66 -7.01
CA PHE A 31 9.88 -12.55 -5.73
C PHE A 31 10.72 -11.72 -4.72
N ASP A 32 12.01 -12.00 -4.60
CA ASP A 32 12.91 -11.27 -3.71
C ASP A 32 13.06 -9.80 -4.12
N LYS A 33 13.16 -9.51 -5.43
CA LYS A 33 13.18 -8.14 -5.96
C LYS A 33 11.92 -7.36 -5.57
N VAL A 34 10.73 -7.98 -5.68
CA VAL A 34 9.46 -7.36 -5.28
C VAL A 34 9.42 -7.08 -3.78
N ASN A 35 9.84 -8.04 -2.96
CA ASN A 35 9.93 -7.85 -1.51
C ASN A 35 10.92 -6.75 -1.15
N HIS A 36 12.08 -6.74 -1.77
CA HIS A 36 13.09 -5.71 -1.58
C HIS A 36 12.55 -4.33 -1.95
N LEU A 37 11.96 -4.18 -3.13
CA LEU A 37 11.40 -2.91 -3.59
C LEU A 37 10.31 -2.38 -2.65
N ASN A 38 9.36 -3.22 -2.28
CA ASN A 38 8.18 -2.77 -1.53
C ASN A 38 8.44 -2.66 -0.02
N PHE A 39 9.08 -3.65 0.61
CA PHE A 39 9.31 -3.61 2.06
C PHE A 39 10.59 -2.85 2.43
N LYS A 40 11.75 -3.18 1.85
CA LYS A 40 12.97 -2.42 2.13
C LYS A 40 12.91 -0.99 1.61
N GLY A 41 12.19 -0.75 0.50
CA GLY A 41 11.92 0.60 -0.01
C GLY A 41 11.09 1.46 0.96
N THR A 42 10.35 0.86 1.89
CA THR A 42 9.68 1.54 3.00
C THR A 42 10.59 1.62 4.24
N LEU A 43 11.24 0.52 4.60
CA LEU A 43 12.06 0.41 5.80
C LEU A 43 13.29 1.32 5.78
N LEU A 44 14.06 1.31 4.68
CA LEU A 44 15.34 2.04 4.63
C LEU A 44 15.19 3.56 4.75
N PRO A 45 14.29 4.23 4.00
CA PRO A 45 14.05 5.66 4.20
C PRO A 45 13.55 5.97 5.62
N THR A 46 12.70 5.11 6.18
CA THR A 46 12.23 5.27 7.55
C THR A 46 13.38 5.25 8.55
N LEU A 47 14.32 4.30 8.44
CA LEU A 47 15.48 4.22 9.34
C LEU A 47 16.39 5.45 9.26
N VAL A 48 16.44 6.12 8.11
CA VAL A 48 17.22 7.34 7.92
C VAL A 48 16.49 8.55 8.50
N PHE A 49 15.28 8.82 8.03
CA PHE A 49 14.56 10.07 8.32
C PHE A 49 13.86 10.08 9.69
N ALA A 50 13.51 8.93 10.24
CA ALA A 50 12.91 8.88 11.58
C ALA A 50 13.89 9.33 12.68
N LYS A 51 15.21 9.26 12.46
CA LYS A 51 16.19 9.80 13.41
C LYS A 51 16.02 11.30 13.63
N GLU A 52 15.85 12.06 12.54
CA GLU A 52 15.62 13.51 12.63
C GLU A 52 14.29 13.82 13.32
N MET A 53 13.25 13.00 13.07
CA MET A 53 11.94 13.14 13.75
C MET A 53 12.08 12.89 15.26
N VAL A 54 12.90 11.91 15.67
CA VAL A 54 13.19 11.64 17.08
C VAL A 54 13.90 12.83 17.74
N GLU A 55 14.89 13.40 17.08
CA GLU A 55 15.65 14.56 17.60
C GLU A 55 14.75 15.79 17.77
N GLN A 56 13.88 16.06 16.80
CA GLN A 56 12.92 17.19 16.88
C GLN A 56 11.65 16.87 17.69
N LYS A 57 11.46 15.61 18.12
CA LYS A 57 10.30 15.11 18.87
C LYS A 57 8.95 15.32 18.16
N LYS A 58 8.97 15.39 16.85
CA LYS A 58 7.76 15.58 16.03
C LYS A 58 7.95 14.97 14.65
N GLY A 59 6.90 14.31 14.11
CA GLY A 59 6.90 13.80 12.76
C GLY A 59 5.66 12.98 12.40
N SER A 60 5.39 12.86 11.10
CA SER A 60 4.36 11.99 10.55
C SER A 60 4.95 11.09 9.47
N ILE A 61 4.87 9.79 9.67
CA ILE A 61 5.29 8.78 8.69
C ILE A 61 4.03 8.16 8.09
N ILE A 62 3.92 8.21 6.76
CA ILE A 62 2.81 7.64 6.00
C ILE A 62 3.37 6.59 5.04
N ASN A 63 3.02 5.34 5.27
CA ASN A 63 3.42 4.24 4.40
C ASN A 63 2.33 3.95 3.37
N ILE A 64 2.70 3.72 2.12
CA ILE A 64 1.73 3.28 1.11
C ILE A 64 1.71 1.74 1.08
N SER A 65 0.65 1.19 1.65
CA SER A 65 0.30 -0.22 1.62
C SER A 65 -0.51 -0.58 0.38
N SER A 66 -1.42 -1.52 0.49
CA SER A 66 -2.34 -1.95 -0.57
C SER A 66 -3.46 -2.82 -0.01
N MET A 67 -4.61 -2.86 -0.65
CA MET A 67 -5.64 -3.87 -0.37
C MET A 67 -5.14 -5.31 -0.58
N ALA A 68 -4.07 -5.51 -1.37
CA ALA A 68 -3.39 -6.80 -1.48
C ALA A 68 -2.78 -7.32 -0.17
N ALA A 69 -2.52 -6.44 0.80
CA ALA A 69 -2.07 -6.83 2.15
C ALA A 69 -3.21 -7.44 3.00
N GLN A 70 -4.45 -7.06 2.72
CA GLN A 70 -5.63 -7.37 3.53
C GLN A 70 -6.57 -8.39 2.87
N ARG A 71 -6.50 -8.52 1.56
CA ARG A 71 -7.31 -9.43 0.74
C ARG A 71 -6.42 -10.27 -0.16
N ALA A 72 -6.76 -11.53 -0.32
CA ALA A 72 -6.05 -12.42 -1.23
C ALA A 72 -6.34 -12.02 -2.69
N LEU A 73 -5.43 -11.24 -3.27
CA LEU A 73 -5.47 -10.91 -4.69
C LEU A 73 -4.69 -11.96 -5.49
N THR A 74 -5.34 -12.51 -6.52
CA THR A 74 -4.69 -13.48 -7.42
C THR A 74 -3.46 -12.89 -8.12
N ARG A 75 -2.49 -13.73 -8.46
CA ARG A 75 -1.30 -13.46 -9.28
C ARG A 75 -0.15 -12.73 -8.59
N VAL A 76 -0.36 -12.02 -7.50
CA VAL A 76 0.62 -11.03 -6.95
C VAL A 76 1.15 -11.42 -5.57
N LEU A 77 1.54 -12.68 -5.39
CA LEU A 77 1.98 -13.23 -4.10
C LEU A 77 3.08 -12.38 -3.43
N GLY A 78 4.18 -12.11 -4.14
CA GLY A 78 5.32 -11.37 -3.57
C GLY A 78 4.94 -9.94 -3.17
N TYR A 79 4.14 -9.28 -4.00
CA TYR A 79 3.64 -7.95 -3.71
C TYR A 79 2.71 -7.94 -2.48
N ALA A 80 1.75 -8.89 -2.42
CA ALA A 80 0.82 -9.01 -1.30
C ALA A 80 1.56 -9.28 0.02
N ALA A 81 2.53 -10.20 0.02
CA ALA A 81 3.35 -10.50 1.18
C ALA A 81 4.16 -9.28 1.66
N ALA A 82 4.80 -8.56 0.72
CA ALA A 82 5.56 -7.36 1.06
C ALA A 82 4.66 -6.23 1.62
N LYS A 83 3.47 -6.03 1.07
CA LYS A 83 2.52 -5.02 1.58
C LYS A 83 1.91 -5.43 2.93
N ALA A 84 1.70 -6.71 3.20
CA ALA A 84 1.33 -7.20 4.53
C ALA A 84 2.46 -6.94 5.56
N ALA A 85 3.72 -7.09 5.15
CA ALA A 85 4.86 -6.71 5.97
C ALA A 85 4.88 -5.20 6.27
N VAL A 86 4.54 -4.35 5.29
CA VAL A 86 4.39 -2.89 5.50
C VAL A 86 3.28 -2.57 6.49
N ASP A 87 2.13 -3.24 6.43
CA ASP A 87 1.03 -3.05 7.39
C ASP A 87 1.47 -3.39 8.82
N ASN A 88 2.13 -4.54 9.00
CA ASN A 88 2.65 -4.94 10.31
C ASN A 88 3.75 -4.00 10.81
N PHE A 89 4.70 -3.63 9.95
CA PHE A 89 5.76 -2.68 10.26
C PHE A 89 5.21 -1.32 10.70
N THR A 90 4.17 -0.82 10.03
CA THR A 90 3.49 0.43 10.40
C THR A 90 2.99 0.38 11.85
N LYS A 91 2.30 -0.71 12.23
CA LYS A 91 1.76 -0.89 13.58
C LYS A 91 2.87 -1.03 14.61
N TRP A 92 3.86 -1.87 14.31
CA TRP A 92 5.01 -2.09 15.20
C TRP A 92 5.79 -0.78 15.43
N LEU A 93 6.08 -0.04 14.36
CA LEU A 93 6.85 1.20 14.45
C LEU A 93 6.08 2.30 15.20
N ALA A 94 4.76 2.39 15.04
CA ALA A 94 3.92 3.31 15.80
C ALA A 94 4.07 3.09 17.30
N VAL A 95 4.03 1.83 17.75
CA VAL A 95 4.23 1.47 19.17
C VAL A 95 5.65 1.80 19.62
N GLU A 96 6.66 1.37 18.86
CA GLU A 96 8.08 1.60 19.17
C GLU A 96 8.42 3.08 19.33
N MET A 97 7.96 3.92 18.38
CA MET A 97 8.22 5.36 18.42
C MET A 97 7.58 6.02 19.65
N ASN A 98 6.32 5.70 19.92
CA ASN A 98 5.63 6.33 21.05
C ASN A 98 6.15 5.87 22.42
N GLN A 99 6.48 4.58 22.57
CA GLN A 99 7.02 4.07 23.83
C GLN A 99 8.42 4.59 24.15
N LYS A 100 9.26 4.80 23.14
CA LYS A 100 10.67 5.19 23.36
C LYS A 100 10.90 6.69 23.25
N TYR A 101 10.14 7.40 22.42
CA TYR A 101 10.46 8.78 22.06
C TYR A 101 9.31 9.77 22.34
N GLY A 102 8.18 9.30 22.91
CA GLY A 102 7.02 10.13 23.22
C GLY A 102 6.00 10.20 22.11
N ASP A 103 4.93 10.97 22.29
CA ASP A 103 3.72 11.00 21.49
C ASP A 103 3.77 11.88 20.23
N GLY A 104 4.90 12.54 20.00
CA GLY A 104 5.04 13.48 18.88
C GLY A 104 5.29 12.83 17.51
N ILE A 105 5.57 11.52 17.44
CA ILE A 105 5.85 10.84 16.16
C ILE A 105 4.71 9.84 15.86
N ARG A 106 4.04 10.06 14.75
CA ARG A 106 2.93 9.21 14.30
C ARG A 106 3.32 8.39 13.09
N VAL A 107 2.86 7.15 13.03
CA VAL A 107 3.15 6.23 11.92
C VAL A 107 1.85 5.56 11.49
N ASN A 108 1.43 5.83 10.25
CA ASN A 108 0.20 5.29 9.69
C ASN A 108 0.43 4.78 8.27
N ALA A 109 -0.54 4.07 7.73
CA ALA A 109 -0.51 3.64 6.34
C ALA A 109 -1.82 3.96 5.61
N ILE A 110 -1.72 4.14 4.31
CA ILE A 110 -2.85 4.16 3.38
C ILE A 110 -2.78 2.87 2.57
N ALA A 111 -3.91 2.16 2.48
CA ALA A 111 -4.07 0.95 1.66
C ALA A 111 -4.99 1.26 0.48
N PRO A 112 -4.45 1.66 -0.69
CA PRO A 112 -5.25 1.88 -1.88
C PRO A 112 -5.88 0.59 -2.40
N GLY A 113 -7.11 0.70 -2.89
CA GLY A 113 -7.73 -0.30 -3.75
C GLY A 113 -7.18 -0.26 -5.17
N PHE A 114 -8.06 -0.29 -6.15
CA PHE A 114 -7.66 -0.27 -7.55
C PHE A 114 -7.75 1.15 -8.13
N PHE A 115 -6.59 1.70 -8.44
CA PHE A 115 -6.39 2.97 -9.13
C PHE A 115 -5.69 2.69 -10.46
N ILE A 116 -6.09 3.38 -11.53
CA ILE A 116 -5.44 3.22 -12.83
C ILE A 116 -4.15 4.04 -12.83
N GLY A 117 -3.03 3.36 -13.00
CA GLY A 117 -1.71 3.94 -13.18
C GLY A 117 -1.01 3.34 -14.41
N GLU A 118 0.14 3.86 -14.78
CA GLU A 118 0.91 3.35 -15.94
C GLU A 118 1.22 1.84 -15.84
N GLN A 119 1.54 1.36 -14.63
CA GLN A 119 1.95 -0.03 -14.40
C GLN A 119 0.81 -1.06 -14.59
N ASN A 120 -0.44 -0.66 -14.43
CA ASN A 120 -1.58 -1.58 -14.44
C ASN A 120 -2.63 -1.27 -15.52
N ARG A 121 -2.44 -0.18 -16.28
CA ARG A 121 -3.39 0.28 -17.28
C ARG A 121 -3.77 -0.82 -18.27
N ASP A 122 -2.79 -1.47 -18.88
CA ASP A 122 -3.00 -2.51 -19.90
C ASP A 122 -3.60 -3.81 -19.32
N LEU A 123 -3.52 -4.01 -18.01
CA LEU A 123 -4.19 -5.11 -17.33
C LEU A 123 -5.67 -4.84 -17.07
N LEU A 124 -6.07 -3.57 -17.01
CA LEU A 124 -7.39 -3.15 -16.57
C LEU A 124 -8.23 -2.57 -17.73
N LEU A 125 -7.58 -1.93 -18.70
CA LEU A 125 -8.22 -1.27 -19.83
C LEU A 125 -7.69 -1.80 -21.16
N ASN A 126 -8.58 -1.95 -22.13
CA ASN A 126 -8.26 -2.16 -23.52
C ASN A 126 -7.75 -0.84 -24.17
N LYS A 127 -7.21 -0.92 -25.38
CA LYS A 127 -6.71 0.26 -26.11
C LYS A 127 -7.79 1.32 -26.40
N ASP A 128 -9.03 0.89 -26.54
CA ASP A 128 -10.19 1.77 -26.73
C ASP A 128 -10.75 2.37 -25.42
N GLY A 129 -10.13 2.06 -24.27
CA GLY A 129 -10.56 2.52 -22.96
C GLY A 129 -11.64 1.67 -22.29
N SER A 130 -12.18 0.65 -22.96
CA SER A 130 -13.11 -0.30 -22.35
C SER A 130 -12.40 -1.19 -21.32
N LEU A 131 -13.17 -1.78 -20.39
CA LEU A 131 -12.64 -2.67 -19.37
C LEU A 131 -12.16 -4.00 -19.98
N THR A 132 -10.99 -4.46 -19.56
CA THR A 132 -10.59 -5.87 -19.76
C THR A 132 -11.49 -6.79 -18.91
N ALA A 133 -11.45 -8.11 -19.15
CA ALA A 133 -12.15 -9.06 -18.29
C ALA A 133 -11.74 -8.91 -16.82
N ARG A 134 -10.44 -8.69 -16.54
CA ARG A 134 -9.93 -8.42 -15.19
C ARG A 134 -10.44 -7.09 -14.64
N GLY A 135 -10.42 -6.03 -15.45
CA GLY A 135 -10.93 -4.72 -15.06
C GLY A 135 -12.41 -4.79 -14.67
N ASN A 136 -13.21 -5.51 -15.48
CA ASN A 136 -14.63 -5.71 -15.20
C ASN A 136 -14.86 -6.49 -13.89
N THR A 137 -14.12 -7.58 -13.66
CA THR A 137 -14.20 -8.33 -12.40
C THR A 137 -13.91 -7.43 -11.19
N ILE A 138 -12.87 -6.60 -11.25
CA ILE A 138 -12.52 -5.70 -10.17
C ILE A 138 -13.60 -4.66 -9.91
N VAL A 139 -14.10 -4.02 -10.96
CA VAL A 139 -15.17 -2.99 -10.86
C VAL A 139 -16.45 -3.60 -10.30
N THR A 140 -16.83 -4.82 -10.73
CA THR A 140 -18.00 -5.53 -10.20
C THR A 140 -17.85 -5.90 -8.72
N GLN A 141 -16.62 -6.17 -8.26
CA GLN A 141 -16.35 -6.46 -6.85
C GLN A 141 -16.11 -5.19 -6.01
N THR A 142 -16.12 -4.02 -6.62
CA THR A 142 -15.98 -2.73 -5.92
C THR A 142 -17.36 -2.09 -5.77
N PRO A 143 -17.89 -1.91 -4.55
CA PRO A 143 -19.23 -1.33 -4.34
C PRO A 143 -19.46 0.03 -5.01
N MET A 144 -18.43 0.89 -5.09
CA MET A 144 -18.52 2.15 -5.84
C MET A 144 -18.52 1.97 -7.38
N ALA A 145 -18.43 0.74 -7.88
CA ALA A 145 -18.53 0.35 -9.29
C ALA A 145 -17.60 1.12 -10.26
N ARG A 146 -16.41 1.50 -9.78
CA ARG A 146 -15.39 2.20 -10.57
C ARG A 146 -13.99 2.03 -9.98
N PHE A 147 -12.97 2.38 -10.72
CA PHE A 147 -11.63 2.60 -10.20
C PHE A 147 -11.55 3.92 -9.44
N GLY A 148 -10.65 4.00 -8.46
CA GLY A 148 -10.29 5.23 -7.79
C GLY A 148 -9.52 6.18 -8.71
N LYS A 149 -9.64 7.47 -8.46
CA LYS A 149 -8.81 8.52 -9.07
C LYS A 149 -7.66 8.85 -8.12
N PRO A 150 -6.42 9.05 -8.61
CA PRO A 150 -5.26 9.33 -7.75
C PRO A 150 -5.49 10.48 -6.75
N GLU A 151 -6.27 11.50 -7.15
CA GLU A 151 -6.60 12.65 -6.31
C GLU A 151 -7.42 12.25 -5.06
N GLU A 152 -8.14 11.14 -5.10
CA GLU A 152 -8.94 10.66 -3.97
C GLU A 152 -8.09 10.10 -2.82
N LEU A 153 -6.79 9.89 -3.03
CA LEU A 153 -5.84 9.54 -1.96
C LEU A 153 -5.38 10.78 -1.17
N GLN A 154 -5.46 11.98 -1.76
CA GLN A 154 -4.90 13.19 -1.19
C GLN A 154 -5.57 13.57 0.14
N GLY A 155 -6.88 13.40 0.26
CA GLY A 155 -7.61 13.70 1.48
C GLY A 155 -7.09 12.94 2.69
N ALA A 156 -6.90 11.62 2.54
CA ALA A 156 -6.34 10.78 3.60
C ALA A 156 -4.86 11.10 3.89
N ALA A 157 -4.06 11.36 2.85
CA ALA A 157 -2.65 11.71 3.01
C ALA A 157 -2.51 13.05 3.75
N ASN A 158 -3.27 14.07 3.38
CA ASN A 158 -3.25 15.39 4.03
C ASN A 158 -3.72 15.29 5.48
N TRP A 159 -4.80 14.54 5.75
CA TRP A 159 -5.28 14.33 7.12
C TRP A 159 -4.22 13.65 7.98
N LEU A 160 -3.64 12.54 7.53
CA LEU A 160 -2.61 11.82 8.30
C LEU A 160 -1.32 12.65 8.48
N ALA A 161 -1.02 13.57 7.56
CA ALA A 161 0.12 14.47 7.67
C ALA A 161 -0.14 15.64 8.65
N SER A 162 -1.38 16.04 8.85
CA SER A 162 -1.77 17.23 9.62
C SER A 162 -1.86 16.96 11.13
N ASP A 163 -1.93 18.02 11.91
CA ASP A 163 -2.17 17.98 13.38
C ASP A 163 -3.60 17.53 13.72
N GLU A 164 -4.54 17.54 12.77
CA GLU A 164 -5.89 16.99 12.95
C GLU A 164 -5.87 15.47 13.23
N ALA A 165 -4.80 14.78 12.82
CA ALA A 165 -4.57 13.38 13.12
C ALA A 165 -3.66 13.17 14.37
N SER A 166 -3.56 14.13 15.28
CA SER A 166 -2.61 14.11 16.40
C SER A 166 -2.76 12.90 17.32
N PHE A 167 -3.95 12.31 17.43
CA PHE A 167 -4.19 11.09 18.23
C PHE A 167 -4.36 9.83 17.36
N VAL A 168 -3.87 9.88 16.10
CA VAL A 168 -3.99 8.78 15.14
C VAL A 168 -2.60 8.22 14.82
N THR A 169 -2.31 7.00 15.29
CA THR A 169 -1.07 6.28 15.00
C THR A 169 -1.32 4.78 14.97
N GLY A 170 -0.59 4.05 14.14
CA GLY A 170 -0.67 2.59 14.00
C GLY A 170 -1.84 2.09 13.15
N ILE A 171 -2.58 2.96 12.45
CA ILE A 171 -3.71 2.55 11.61
C ILE A 171 -3.30 2.33 10.15
N VAL A 172 -4.10 1.52 9.47
CA VAL A 172 -4.07 1.33 8.02
C VAL A 172 -5.41 1.76 7.46
N VAL A 173 -5.45 2.86 6.71
CA VAL A 173 -6.67 3.44 6.16
C VAL A 173 -6.89 2.90 4.75
N SER A 174 -7.97 2.15 4.54
CA SER A 174 -8.38 1.67 3.22
C SER A 174 -9.05 2.78 2.41
N ILE A 175 -8.54 3.03 1.21
CA ILE A 175 -9.14 3.93 0.22
C ILE A 175 -9.39 3.11 -1.03
N ASP A 176 -10.54 2.42 -1.09
CA ASP A 176 -10.72 1.29 -2.00
C ASP A 176 -12.12 1.17 -2.63
N GLY A 177 -12.99 2.17 -2.43
CA GLY A 177 -14.36 2.15 -2.94
C GLY A 177 -15.24 1.04 -2.35
N GLY A 178 -14.85 0.52 -1.17
CA GLY A 178 -15.56 -0.55 -0.47
C GLY A 178 -15.11 -1.97 -0.86
N PHE A 179 -14.09 -2.11 -1.71
CA PHE A 179 -13.59 -3.41 -2.16
C PHE A 179 -13.21 -4.33 -0.99
N GLY A 180 -12.53 -3.82 0.01
CA GLY A 180 -12.10 -4.58 1.18
C GLY A 180 -13.24 -5.01 2.11
N ALA A 181 -14.33 -4.24 2.15
CA ALA A 181 -15.50 -4.51 3.00
C ALA A 181 -16.49 -5.49 2.36
N PHE A 182 -16.49 -5.60 1.03
CA PHE A 182 -17.49 -6.39 0.30
C PHE A 182 -17.20 -7.89 0.37
N SER A 183 -18.20 -8.67 0.79
CA SER A 183 -18.13 -10.13 0.89
C SER A 183 -18.55 -10.87 -0.38
N GLY A 184 -19.05 -10.16 -1.39
CA GLY A 184 -19.56 -10.75 -2.62
C GLY A 184 -21.08 -10.98 -2.64
N VAL A 185 -21.77 -10.66 -1.56
CA VAL A 185 -23.23 -10.79 -1.39
C VAL A 185 -23.83 -9.54 -0.80
#